data_120d3929d6a82f44f88d78780a6d1a33
#
_entry.id   120d3929d6a82f44f88d78780a6d1a33
#
_cell.length_a   1.000
_cell.length_b   1.000
_cell.length_c   1.000
_cell.angle_alpha   90.00
_cell.angle_beta   90.00
_cell.angle_gamma   90.00
#
_symmetry.space_group_name_H-M   'P 1'
#
loop_
_entity.id
_entity.type
_entity.pdbx_description
1 polymer ?
#
loop_
_entity_poly.entity_id
_entity_poly.type
_entity_poly.pdbx_seq_one_letter_code
_entity_poly.pdbx_strand_id
1 'polypeptide(L)'
;FASRSIAVADLRSALRKLSSIARRRCCITMTTGTSPPVDARVLAELGVGAELNRDYIYAFGMLAQAGFEPEVRYIHSSRKDSFESEGDAFGDFSQMIDIGAPTLSEAERLQAQANLREWLAEHLVDNPEAGMPDKKGYPQGPLTLDYQRIVPWAFISWNTKGGQL
;
A
#
# COMPACT_ATOMS: atom_id res chain seq x y z
N PHE A 1 16.15 -7.91 7.52
CA PHE A 1 14.82 -7.32 7.42
C PHE A 1 14.67 -6.63 6.07
N ALA A 2 13.66 -6.97 5.31
CA ALA A 2 13.33 -6.31 4.05
C ALA A 2 11.90 -5.77 4.14
N SER A 3 11.76 -4.44 4.11
CA SER A 3 10.49 -3.75 4.15
C SER A 3 10.21 -3.07 2.81
N ARG A 4 9.04 -3.34 2.23
CA ARG A 4 8.55 -2.73 0.97
C ARG A 4 9.39 -3.01 -0.30
N SER A 5 10.52 -3.69 -0.17
CA SER A 5 11.46 -3.94 -1.27
C SER A 5 11.41 -5.37 -1.83
N ILE A 6 10.42 -6.15 -1.40
CA ILE A 6 10.25 -7.55 -1.82
C ILE A 6 9.18 -7.72 -2.92
N ALA A 7 8.57 -6.64 -3.39
CA ALA A 7 7.71 -6.65 -4.57
C ALA A 7 8.57 -6.76 -5.84
N VAL A 8 8.97 -7.97 -6.17
CA VAL A 8 9.87 -8.31 -7.29
C VAL A 8 9.26 -9.40 -8.15
N ALA A 9 9.58 -9.42 -9.45
CA ALA A 9 9.05 -10.40 -10.40
C ALA A 9 9.42 -11.85 -10.02
N ASP A 10 10.63 -12.07 -9.46
CA ASP A 10 11.08 -13.37 -8.98
C ASP A 10 11.13 -13.40 -7.44
N LEU A 11 9.96 -13.55 -6.84
CA LEU A 11 9.81 -13.63 -5.39
C LEU A 11 10.57 -14.82 -4.79
N ARG A 12 10.57 -15.98 -5.46
CA ARG A 12 11.28 -17.19 -4.98
C ARG A 12 12.79 -16.94 -4.82
N SER A 13 13.42 -16.37 -5.84
CA SER A 13 14.86 -16.03 -5.77
C SER A 13 15.15 -14.98 -4.71
N ALA A 14 14.26 -14.02 -4.50
CA ALA A 14 14.42 -13.03 -3.44
C ALA A 14 14.35 -13.66 -2.05
N LEU A 15 13.36 -14.53 -1.79
CA LEU A 15 13.22 -15.25 -0.53
C LEU A 15 14.43 -16.19 -0.28
N ARG A 16 14.91 -16.88 -1.34
CA ARG A 16 16.12 -17.72 -1.26
C ARG A 16 17.34 -16.88 -0.84
N LYS A 17 17.58 -15.74 -1.50
CA LYS A 17 18.68 -14.83 -1.16
C LYS A 17 18.59 -14.37 0.29
N LEU A 18 17.42 -13.91 0.74
CA LEU A 18 17.23 -13.47 2.11
C LEU A 18 17.53 -14.58 3.10
N SER A 19 17.02 -15.80 2.85
CA SER A 19 17.25 -16.97 3.72
C SER A 19 18.71 -17.37 3.77
N SER A 20 19.45 -17.28 2.66
CA SER A 20 20.88 -17.67 2.61
C SER A 20 21.80 -16.67 3.31
N ILE A 21 21.43 -15.40 3.37
CA ILE A 21 22.24 -14.33 3.99
C ILE A 21 21.99 -14.25 5.50
N ALA A 22 20.77 -14.51 5.92
CA ALA A 22 20.37 -14.34 7.31
C ALA A 22 20.88 -15.49 8.19
N ARG A 23 21.49 -15.14 9.31
CA ARG A 23 22.10 -16.12 10.23
C ARG A 23 21.07 -16.88 11.09
N ARG A 24 19.92 -16.28 11.38
CA ARG A 24 18.92 -16.81 12.31
C ARG A 24 17.49 -16.66 11.81
N ARG A 25 17.06 -15.44 11.53
CA ARG A 25 15.68 -15.11 11.22
C ARG A 25 15.61 -14.09 10.10
N CYS A 26 14.70 -14.30 9.18
CA CYS A 26 14.28 -13.33 8.17
C CYS A 26 12.94 -12.71 8.54
N CYS A 27 12.74 -11.45 8.12
CA CYS A 27 11.47 -10.75 8.22
C CYS A 27 11.27 -9.93 6.96
N ILE A 28 10.05 -9.96 6.42
CA ILE A 28 9.61 -9.13 5.30
C ILE A 28 8.27 -8.47 5.63
N THR A 29 7.97 -7.35 4.99
CA THR A 29 6.63 -6.75 5.01
C THR A 29 6.10 -6.62 3.60
N MET A 30 4.85 -7.04 3.40
CA MET A 30 4.12 -6.96 2.14
C MET A 30 2.73 -6.39 2.38
N THR A 31 2.12 -5.76 1.39
CA THR A 31 0.73 -5.30 1.47
C THR A 31 -0.23 -6.49 1.47
N THR A 32 -1.38 -6.33 2.11
CA THR A 32 -2.41 -7.39 2.19
C THR A 32 -3.61 -7.12 1.29
N GLY A 33 -3.59 -6.02 0.55
CA GLY A 33 -4.66 -5.58 -0.32
C GLY A 33 -4.14 -4.78 -1.49
N THR A 34 -4.56 -3.54 -1.61
CA THR A 34 -4.06 -2.61 -2.63
C THR A 34 -2.61 -2.21 -2.35
N SER A 35 -1.93 -1.69 -3.38
CA SER A 35 -0.62 -1.05 -3.19
C SER A 35 -0.73 0.18 -2.26
N PRO A 36 0.34 0.57 -1.55
CA PRO A 36 0.26 1.63 -0.52
C PRO A 36 -0.29 2.99 -0.99
N PRO A 37 -0.07 3.44 -2.24
CA PRO A 37 -0.68 4.67 -2.73
C PRO A 37 -2.18 4.53 -3.01
N VAL A 38 -2.73 3.32 -3.10
CA VAL A 38 -4.12 3.07 -3.47
C VAL A 38 -5.00 2.90 -2.24
N ASP A 39 -6.07 3.67 -2.15
CA ASP A 39 -7.14 3.49 -1.17
C ASP A 39 -8.33 2.79 -1.83
N ALA A 40 -8.52 1.51 -1.47
CA ALA A 40 -9.61 0.70 -2.03
C ALA A 40 -11.01 1.22 -1.64
N ARG A 41 -11.12 1.93 -0.50
CA ARG A 41 -12.37 2.54 -0.05
C ARG A 41 -12.76 3.66 -1.02
N VAL A 42 -11.84 4.56 -1.31
CA VAL A 42 -12.08 5.65 -2.26
C VAL A 42 -12.46 5.10 -3.63
N LEU A 43 -11.70 4.12 -4.15
CA LEU A 43 -12.04 3.50 -5.44
C LEU A 43 -13.44 2.92 -5.45
N ALA A 44 -13.85 2.24 -4.38
CA ALA A 44 -15.21 1.69 -4.27
C ALA A 44 -16.29 2.79 -4.25
N GLU A 45 -16.07 3.89 -3.54
CA GLU A 45 -16.97 5.05 -3.50
C GLU A 45 -17.04 5.76 -4.87
N LEU A 46 -15.96 5.73 -5.65
CA LEU A 46 -15.95 6.21 -7.04
C LEU A 46 -16.59 5.24 -8.05
N GLY A 47 -17.06 4.07 -7.60
CA GLY A 47 -17.60 3.02 -8.47
C GLY A 47 -16.56 2.21 -9.24
N VAL A 48 -15.30 2.22 -8.78
CA VAL A 48 -14.17 1.56 -9.43
C VAL A 48 -13.73 0.36 -8.61
N GLY A 49 -13.55 -0.79 -9.28
CA GLY A 49 -12.98 -1.99 -8.64
C GLY A 49 -11.47 -1.85 -8.45
N ALA A 50 -10.98 -2.09 -7.23
CA ALA A 50 -9.55 -2.10 -6.95
C ALA A 50 -8.93 -3.48 -7.21
N GLU A 51 -7.78 -3.52 -7.86
CA GLU A 51 -6.96 -4.73 -7.93
C GLU A 51 -6.32 -5.01 -6.56
N LEU A 52 -6.58 -6.21 -6.03
CA LEU A 52 -6.03 -6.64 -4.75
C LEU A 52 -4.75 -7.44 -4.94
N ASN A 53 -3.65 -6.93 -4.39
CA ASN A 53 -2.40 -7.66 -4.31
C ASN A 53 -2.40 -8.56 -3.06
N ARG A 54 -2.26 -9.87 -3.26
CA ARG A 54 -2.17 -10.88 -2.20
C ARG A 54 -0.86 -11.65 -2.24
N ASP A 55 0.20 -11.07 -2.76
CA ASP A 55 1.52 -11.71 -2.91
C ASP A 55 2.09 -12.22 -1.59
N TYR A 56 1.68 -11.66 -0.46
CA TYR A 56 2.06 -12.15 0.86
C TYR A 56 1.62 -13.61 1.10
N ILE A 57 0.50 -14.04 0.52
CA ILE A 57 0.01 -15.43 0.61
C ILE A 57 0.95 -16.36 -0.17
N TYR A 58 1.39 -15.92 -1.35
CA TYR A 58 2.36 -16.69 -2.14
C TYR A 58 3.73 -16.77 -1.44
N ALA A 59 4.20 -15.65 -0.86
CA ALA A 59 5.43 -15.65 -0.07
C ALA A 59 5.37 -16.65 1.08
N PHE A 60 4.29 -16.63 1.85
CA PHE A 60 4.04 -17.57 2.93
C PHE A 60 4.01 -19.02 2.42
N GLY A 61 3.24 -19.29 1.37
CA GLY A 61 3.12 -20.63 0.77
C GLY A 61 4.45 -21.19 0.27
N MET A 62 5.26 -20.36 -0.41
CA MET A 62 6.59 -20.75 -0.89
C MET A 62 7.54 -21.11 0.27
N LEU A 63 7.50 -20.34 1.36
CA LEU A 63 8.31 -20.62 2.55
C LEU A 63 7.86 -21.93 3.22
N ALA A 64 6.55 -22.12 3.39
CA ALA A 64 6.01 -23.33 4.00
C ALA A 64 6.32 -24.59 3.15
N GLN A 65 6.16 -24.52 1.84
CA GLN A 65 6.52 -25.61 0.91
C GLN A 65 8.02 -25.94 0.89
N ALA A 66 8.85 -24.94 1.20
CA ALA A 66 10.30 -25.11 1.30
C ALA A 66 10.75 -25.68 2.68
N GLY A 67 9.81 -26.05 3.56
CA GLY A 67 10.08 -26.63 4.87
C GLY A 67 10.41 -25.62 5.96
N PHE A 68 10.22 -24.32 5.72
CA PHE A 68 10.28 -23.32 6.79
C PHE A 68 8.95 -23.30 7.56
N GLU A 69 8.98 -22.75 8.76
CA GLU A 69 7.80 -22.47 9.60
C GLU A 69 7.57 -20.95 9.65
N PRO A 70 6.94 -20.35 8.61
CA PRO A 70 6.70 -18.91 8.60
C PRO A 70 5.55 -18.53 9.54
N GLU A 71 5.73 -17.40 10.23
CA GLU A 71 4.68 -16.73 11.00
C GLU A 71 4.21 -15.49 10.25
N VAL A 72 2.91 -15.23 10.26
CA VAL A 72 2.32 -13.99 9.72
C VAL A 72 1.65 -13.21 10.85
N ARG A 73 1.94 -11.90 10.91
CA ARG A 73 1.23 -10.93 11.76
C ARG A 73 0.76 -9.77 10.90
N TYR A 74 -0.46 -9.31 11.14
CA TYR A 74 -0.99 -8.14 10.44
C TYR A 74 -0.67 -6.87 11.22
N ILE A 75 -0.16 -5.87 10.52
CA ILE A 75 0.16 -4.56 11.05
C ILE A 75 -0.67 -3.53 10.28
N HIS A 76 -1.31 -2.62 10.99
CA HIS A 76 -2.06 -1.53 10.43
C HIS A 76 -1.28 -0.23 10.66
N SER A 77 -0.89 0.44 9.57
CA SER A 77 -0.26 1.75 9.65
C SER A 77 -1.25 2.83 9.23
N SER A 78 -1.39 3.85 10.04
CA SER A 78 -2.16 5.03 9.66
C SER A 78 -1.33 5.95 8.79
N ARG A 79 -1.97 6.52 7.78
CA ARG A 79 -1.41 7.56 6.91
C ARG A 79 -2.34 8.76 6.95
N LYS A 80 -1.77 9.92 7.21
CA LYS A 80 -2.41 11.21 6.94
C LYS A 80 -1.88 11.68 5.60
N ASP A 81 -2.78 12.07 4.73
CA ASP A 81 -2.44 12.74 3.47
C ASP A 81 -2.65 14.24 3.68
N SER A 82 -1.79 15.08 3.16
CA SER A 82 -1.94 16.53 3.18
C SER A 82 -1.66 17.10 1.80
N PHE A 83 -2.39 18.13 1.41
CA PHE A 83 -2.39 18.68 0.06
C PHE A 83 -2.24 20.19 0.11
N GLU A 84 -1.54 20.75 -0.87
CA GLU A 84 -1.35 22.20 -1.01
C GLU A 84 -2.60 22.89 -1.57
N SER A 85 -3.42 22.16 -2.33
CA SER A 85 -4.65 22.66 -2.94
C SER A 85 -5.60 21.52 -3.32
N GLU A 86 -6.85 21.82 -3.64
CA GLU A 86 -7.80 20.87 -4.24
C GLU A 86 -7.27 20.26 -5.54
N GLY A 87 -6.57 21.05 -6.36
CA GLY A 87 -5.95 20.57 -7.59
C GLY A 87 -4.83 19.56 -7.35
N ASP A 88 -4.05 19.75 -6.30
CA ASP A 88 -3.02 18.82 -5.85
C ASP A 88 -3.65 17.50 -5.38
N ALA A 89 -4.66 17.58 -4.52
CA ALA A 89 -5.42 16.41 -4.09
C ALA A 89 -6.04 15.65 -5.28
N PHE A 90 -6.66 16.37 -6.23
CA PHE A 90 -7.23 15.77 -7.41
C PHE A 90 -6.17 15.06 -8.28
N GLY A 91 -4.99 15.66 -8.44
CA GLY A 91 -3.85 15.05 -9.16
C GLY A 91 -3.41 13.74 -8.52
N ASP A 92 -3.19 13.74 -7.22
CA ASP A 92 -2.77 12.55 -6.45
C ASP A 92 -3.80 11.42 -6.53
N PHE A 93 -5.09 11.72 -6.37
CA PHE A 93 -6.15 10.72 -6.46
C PHE A 93 -6.41 10.25 -7.90
N SER A 94 -6.23 11.10 -8.91
CA SER A 94 -6.28 10.68 -10.33
C SER A 94 -5.18 9.67 -10.63
N GLN A 95 -3.96 9.91 -10.15
CA GLN A 95 -2.86 8.95 -10.26
C GLN A 95 -3.16 7.66 -9.48
N MET A 96 -3.81 7.76 -8.32
CA MET A 96 -4.24 6.59 -7.54
C MET A 96 -5.23 5.72 -8.33
N ILE A 97 -6.19 6.31 -9.05
CA ILE A 97 -7.12 5.58 -9.93
C ILE A 97 -6.34 4.80 -11.00
N ASP A 98 -5.38 5.44 -11.65
CA ASP A 98 -4.56 4.80 -12.69
C ASP A 98 -3.74 3.61 -12.16
N ILE A 99 -3.22 3.72 -10.94
CA ILE A 99 -2.47 2.65 -10.29
C ILE A 99 -3.39 1.52 -9.80
N GLY A 100 -4.55 1.87 -9.25
CA GLY A 100 -5.45 0.92 -8.60
C GLY A 100 -6.38 0.17 -9.55
N ALA A 101 -6.61 0.74 -10.73
CA ALA A 101 -7.49 0.17 -11.76
C ALA A 101 -6.92 0.44 -13.18
N PRO A 102 -5.78 -0.16 -13.52
CA PRO A 102 -5.07 0.12 -14.78
C PRO A 102 -5.82 -0.33 -16.04
N THR A 103 -6.86 -1.15 -15.89
CA THR A 103 -7.64 -1.72 -17.00
C THR A 103 -8.87 -0.89 -17.37
N LEU A 104 -9.14 0.23 -16.70
CA LEU A 104 -10.25 1.11 -17.04
C LEU A 104 -10.15 1.65 -18.48
N SER A 105 -11.27 1.61 -19.19
CA SER A 105 -11.43 2.34 -20.44
C SER A 105 -11.35 3.86 -20.20
N GLU A 106 -11.12 4.62 -21.26
CA GLU A 106 -11.07 6.08 -21.18
C GLU A 106 -12.38 6.68 -20.65
N ALA A 107 -13.53 6.13 -21.07
CA ALA A 107 -14.84 6.59 -20.61
C ALA A 107 -15.06 6.33 -19.12
N GLU A 108 -14.68 5.14 -18.62
CA GLU A 108 -14.76 4.79 -17.20
C GLU A 108 -13.81 5.66 -16.36
N ARG A 109 -12.62 5.94 -16.87
CA ARG A 109 -11.65 6.84 -16.22
C ARG A 109 -12.18 8.26 -16.10
N LEU A 110 -12.77 8.80 -17.16
CA LEU A 110 -13.38 10.14 -17.14
C LEU A 110 -14.53 10.19 -16.13
N GLN A 111 -15.36 9.15 -16.07
CA GLN A 111 -16.44 9.08 -15.10
C GLN A 111 -15.90 9.00 -13.67
N ALA A 112 -14.88 8.17 -13.41
CA ALA A 112 -14.24 8.09 -12.10
C ALA A 112 -13.62 9.42 -11.66
N GLN A 113 -13.02 10.18 -12.60
CA GLN A 113 -12.49 11.50 -12.32
C GLN A 113 -13.59 12.55 -12.05
N ALA A 114 -14.75 12.42 -12.69
CA ALA A 114 -15.90 13.27 -12.38
C ALA A 114 -16.41 13.00 -10.96
N ASN A 115 -16.62 11.71 -10.63
CA ASN A 115 -17.03 11.28 -9.29
C ASN A 115 -15.99 11.70 -8.22
N LEU A 116 -14.69 11.67 -8.55
CA LEU A 116 -13.61 12.11 -7.66
C LEU A 116 -13.72 13.58 -7.27
N ARG A 117 -14.13 14.47 -8.18
CA ARG A 117 -14.32 15.90 -7.83
C ARG A 117 -15.43 16.07 -6.80
N GLU A 118 -16.53 15.37 -6.98
CA GLU A 118 -17.66 15.40 -6.04
C GLU A 118 -17.22 14.82 -4.69
N TRP A 119 -16.53 13.69 -4.71
CA TRP A 119 -16.01 13.04 -3.51
C TRP A 119 -15.03 13.95 -2.74
N LEU A 120 -14.08 14.60 -3.43
CA LEU A 120 -13.14 15.53 -2.79
C LEU A 120 -13.84 16.74 -2.18
N ALA A 121 -14.89 17.27 -2.82
CA ALA A 121 -15.65 18.38 -2.26
C ALA A 121 -16.36 18.02 -0.94
N GLU A 122 -16.66 16.72 -0.70
CA GLU A 122 -17.28 16.24 0.54
C GLU A 122 -16.24 15.88 1.62
N HIS A 123 -15.05 15.40 1.23
CA HIS A 123 -14.09 14.78 2.15
C HIS A 123 -12.82 15.59 2.39
N LEU A 124 -12.56 16.64 1.58
CA LEU A 124 -11.40 17.50 1.75
C LEU A 124 -11.72 18.60 2.76
N VAL A 125 -10.92 18.66 3.81
CA VAL A 125 -11.14 19.59 4.94
C VAL A 125 -9.86 20.35 5.26
N ASP A 126 -9.98 21.44 6.04
CA ASP A 126 -8.84 22.17 6.56
C ASP A 126 -7.95 21.26 7.41
N ASN A 127 -6.65 21.32 7.17
CA ASN A 127 -5.68 20.54 7.93
C ASN A 127 -5.27 21.27 9.22
N PRO A 128 -5.63 20.76 10.40
CA PRO A 128 -5.25 21.39 11.68
C PRO A 128 -3.73 21.34 11.95
N GLU A 129 -2.99 20.52 11.20
CA GLU A 129 -1.53 20.40 11.30
C GLU A 129 -0.80 21.13 10.16
N ALA A 130 -1.50 22.03 9.42
CA ALA A 130 -0.91 22.81 8.32
C ALA A 130 0.37 23.55 8.77
N GLY A 131 1.43 23.44 7.95
CA GLY A 131 2.74 24.02 8.26
C GLY A 131 3.58 23.26 9.29
N MET A 132 3.00 22.31 10.04
CA MET A 132 3.77 21.43 10.93
C MET A 132 4.57 20.41 10.13
N PRO A 133 5.76 20.00 10.60
CA PRO A 133 6.57 19.02 9.88
C PRO A 133 5.89 17.63 9.89
N ASP A 134 5.88 16.98 8.74
CA ASP A 134 5.53 15.57 8.61
C ASP A 134 6.63 14.66 9.20
N LYS A 135 6.46 13.33 9.07
CA LYS A 135 7.46 12.32 9.51
C LYS A 135 8.82 12.44 8.80
N LYS A 136 8.91 13.18 7.69
CA LYS A 136 10.15 13.42 6.92
C LYS A 136 10.71 14.82 7.18
N GLY A 137 10.01 15.66 7.92
CA GLY A 137 10.39 17.02 8.23
C GLY A 137 9.89 18.06 7.22
N TYR A 138 9.02 17.71 6.28
CA TYR A 138 8.41 18.66 5.34
C TYR A 138 7.13 19.27 5.93
N PRO A 139 6.88 20.57 5.68
CA PRO A 139 5.64 21.20 6.13
C PRO A 139 4.44 20.51 5.48
N GLN A 140 3.39 20.29 6.26
CA GLN A 140 2.13 19.74 5.77
C GLN A 140 1.31 20.84 5.09
N GLY A 141 0.63 20.49 4.00
CA GLY A 141 -0.26 21.37 3.26
C GLY A 141 -1.51 21.77 4.07
N PRO A 142 -2.22 22.81 3.60
CA PRO A 142 -3.39 23.36 4.29
C PRO A 142 -4.63 22.46 4.26
N LEU A 143 -4.68 21.47 3.37
CA LEU A 143 -5.82 20.57 3.22
C LEU A 143 -5.47 19.13 3.59
N THR A 144 -6.44 18.39 4.10
CA THR A 144 -6.35 16.96 4.42
C THR A 144 -7.69 16.28 4.19
N LEU A 145 -7.74 14.96 4.31
CA LEU A 145 -9.00 14.22 4.33
C LEU A 145 -9.63 14.25 5.73
N ASP A 146 -10.95 14.13 5.79
CA ASP A 146 -11.74 14.05 7.03
C ASP A 146 -11.55 12.72 7.79
N TYR A 147 -10.76 11.78 7.23
CA TYR A 147 -10.43 10.50 7.84
C TYR A 147 -8.95 10.13 7.69
N GLN A 148 -8.49 9.19 8.54
CA GLN A 148 -7.18 8.58 8.42
C GLN A 148 -7.22 7.33 7.55
N ARG A 149 -6.37 7.28 6.54
CA ARG A 149 -6.19 6.08 5.73
C ARG A 149 -5.41 5.01 6.49
N ILE A 150 -5.93 3.79 6.49
CA ILE A 150 -5.27 2.63 7.08
C ILE A 150 -4.67 1.76 5.99
N VAL A 151 -3.35 1.53 6.05
CA VAL A 151 -2.64 0.61 5.15
C VAL A 151 -2.34 -0.67 5.91
N PRO A 152 -2.97 -1.81 5.54
CA PRO A 152 -2.71 -3.09 6.17
C PRO A 152 -1.47 -3.76 5.56
N TRP A 153 -0.62 -4.32 6.41
CA TRP A 153 0.60 -5.04 6.05
C TRP A 153 0.61 -6.43 6.64
N ALA A 154 1.13 -7.40 5.89
CA ALA A 154 1.54 -8.68 6.42
C ALA A 154 3.04 -8.61 6.78
N PHE A 155 3.34 -8.80 8.06
CA PHE A 155 4.69 -9.02 8.55
C PHE A 155 4.92 -10.52 8.58
N ILE A 156 5.76 -11.03 7.68
CA ILE A 156 6.12 -12.45 7.59
C ILE A 156 7.51 -12.64 8.16
N SER A 157 7.66 -13.59 9.06
CA SER A 157 8.96 -13.93 9.63
C SER A 157 9.16 -15.44 9.70
N TRP A 158 10.41 -15.90 9.51
CA TRP A 158 10.78 -17.31 9.58
C TRP A 158 12.20 -17.49 10.07
N ASN A 159 12.45 -18.62 10.69
CA ASN A 159 13.82 -19.04 11.01
C ASN A 159 14.50 -19.63 9.78
N THR A 160 15.77 -19.32 9.57
CA THR A 160 16.52 -19.78 8.38
C THR A 160 17.05 -21.20 8.50
N LYS A 161 16.87 -21.85 9.66
CA LYS A 161 17.21 -23.25 9.89
C LYS A 161 15.97 -24.11 9.66
N GLY A 162 16.12 -25.20 8.90
CA GLY A 162 15.07 -26.20 8.71
C GLY A 162 14.41 -26.26 7.34
N GLY A 163 14.58 -25.24 6.50
CA GLY A 163 14.03 -25.23 5.15
C GLY A 163 15.09 -24.96 4.06
N GLN A 164 14.72 -25.25 2.80
CA GLN A 164 15.55 -25.00 1.62
C GLN A 164 14.66 -24.53 0.45
N LEU A 165 14.87 -23.29 -0.02
CA LEU A 165 14.22 -22.69 -1.19
C LEU A 165 14.95 -22.98 -2.50
#